data_5cd1f4c44569d8e767026866a11d59f6
#
_entry.id   5cd1f4c44569d8e767026866a11d59f6
#
_cell.length_a   1.000
_cell.length_b   1.000
_cell.length_c   1.000
_cell.angle_alpha   90.00
_cell.angle_beta   90.00
_cell.angle_gamma   90.00
#
_symmetry.space_group_name_H-M   'P 1'
#
loop_
_entity.id
_entity.type
_entity.pdbx_description
1 polymer ?
#
loop_
_entity_poly.entity_id
_entity_poly.type
_entity_poly.pdbx_seq_one_letter_code
_entity_poly.pdbx_strand_id
1 'polypeptide(L)'
;MGPLSYPLLSYPLLSYPLLSYPLLSYPLLSYPHLSKVDTMTKLLHSALTYRLRGAGFQVHNALGGGHDEADYEKALVHELEIKQIPFQQQPTYRVDYRGQQVGEYHPDLAFAAGAVLLDLKAALAIEPIHKAQMISYLAVTNAELGLDMNFGAPLLQVERLPNFLGNRPRESAQVELPADILHPAVAQRVLAGLTTVYRGLGPGFLHQVYRRAMRIELSQLSLNSDYLKELPLRYRNITLAMKPVRFFLVEQRIMLATVALQQVTNEHHERLRWALRETGCQQGLIANFDPTQLEMHYVRN
;
A
#
# COMPACT_ATOMS: atom_id res chain seq x y z
N MET A 1 4.27 38.10 -18.54
CA MET A 1 3.28 37.15 -18.11
C MET A 1 4.03 36.03 -17.41
N GLY A 2 4.04 36.04 -16.07
CA GLY A 2 4.78 35.09 -15.26
C GLY A 2 4.02 33.78 -15.08
N PRO A 3 4.69 32.68 -14.71
CA PRO A 3 4.05 31.40 -14.54
C PRO A 3 3.13 31.41 -13.31
N LEU A 4 1.91 30.92 -13.47
CA LEU A 4 0.93 30.71 -12.42
C LEU A 4 1.45 29.65 -11.44
N SER A 5 1.88 30.10 -10.27
CA SER A 5 2.17 29.25 -9.12
C SER A 5 0.84 28.80 -8.52
N TYR A 6 0.51 27.50 -8.67
CA TYR A 6 -0.58 26.89 -7.92
C TYR A 6 -0.13 26.66 -6.47
N PRO A 7 -0.92 27.05 -5.47
CA PRO A 7 -0.58 26.80 -4.08
C PRO A 7 -0.61 25.30 -3.82
N LEU A 8 0.48 24.79 -3.23
CA LEU A 8 0.56 23.47 -2.63
C LEU A 8 -0.49 23.40 -1.50
N LEU A 9 -1.63 22.80 -1.76
CA LEU A 9 -2.59 22.44 -0.72
C LEU A 9 -1.92 21.38 0.16
N SER A 10 -1.40 21.83 1.31
CA SER A 10 -0.99 21.01 2.43
C SER A 10 -2.25 20.35 3.01
N TYR A 11 -2.57 19.15 2.55
CA TYR A 11 -3.55 18.31 3.22
C TYR A 11 -2.85 17.56 4.36
N PRO A 12 -3.38 17.59 5.59
CA PRO A 12 -2.86 16.77 6.67
C PRO A 12 -3.02 15.29 6.29
N LEU A 13 -1.93 14.55 6.30
CA LEU A 13 -1.82 13.16 5.84
C LEU A 13 -2.42 12.14 6.82
N LEU A 14 -2.99 12.57 7.95
CA LEU A 14 -3.24 11.70 9.10
C LEU A 14 -4.67 11.67 9.66
N SER A 15 -5.70 12.12 8.94
CA SER A 15 -7.06 12.05 9.49
C SER A 15 -8.12 11.62 8.47
N TYR A 16 -7.87 10.55 7.73
CA TYR A 16 -8.97 9.86 7.07
C TYR A 16 -9.26 8.56 7.83
N PRO A 17 -10.46 8.41 8.39
CA PRO A 17 -10.84 7.14 8.96
C PRO A 17 -10.72 6.07 7.88
N LEU A 18 -10.01 4.99 8.18
CA LEU A 18 -9.88 3.76 7.39
C LEU A 18 -11.24 3.08 7.11
N LEU A 19 -12.34 3.68 7.54
CA LEU A 19 -13.68 3.12 7.66
C LEU A 19 -14.61 3.28 6.45
N SER A 20 -14.14 3.74 5.28
CA SER A 20 -15.04 3.89 4.12
C SER A 20 -14.71 3.01 2.91
N TYR A 21 -13.96 1.93 3.10
CA TYR A 21 -13.90 0.87 2.10
C TYR A 21 -14.89 -0.23 2.50
N PRO A 22 -15.81 -0.66 1.60
CA PRO A 22 -16.46 -1.94 1.81
C PRO A 22 -15.33 -2.97 1.93
N LEU A 23 -15.40 -3.79 2.96
CA LEU A 23 -14.50 -4.92 3.22
C LEU A 23 -14.40 -5.77 1.96
N LEU A 24 -13.48 -5.41 1.08
CA LEU A 24 -12.96 -6.35 0.12
C LEU A 24 -12.19 -7.37 0.96
N SER A 25 -12.75 -8.54 1.12
CA SER A 25 -12.14 -9.68 1.77
C SER A 25 -10.73 -9.86 1.20
N TYR A 26 -9.72 -9.40 1.93
CA TYR A 26 -8.33 -9.75 1.62
C TYR A 26 -8.19 -11.24 1.92
N PRO A 27 -8.01 -12.11 0.92
CA PRO A 27 -7.74 -13.51 1.19
C PRO A 27 -6.47 -13.60 2.04
N LEU A 28 -6.51 -14.46 3.04
CA LEU A 28 -5.37 -14.76 3.92
C LEU A 28 -4.10 -14.92 3.08
N LEU A 29 -3.08 -14.16 3.45
CA LEU A 29 -1.73 -14.23 2.88
C LEU A 29 -1.13 -15.63 3.05
N SER A 30 -1.49 -16.56 2.18
CA SER A 30 -0.68 -17.74 1.96
C SER A 30 0.41 -17.38 0.96
N TYR A 31 1.54 -16.88 1.42
CA TYR A 31 2.75 -16.83 0.61
C TYR A 31 3.27 -18.26 0.47
N PRO A 32 3.15 -18.90 -0.70
CA PRO A 32 3.58 -20.30 -0.88
C PRO A 32 5.09 -20.49 -0.68
N HIS A 33 5.87 -19.41 -0.58
CA HIS A 33 7.31 -19.44 -0.35
C HIS A 33 7.70 -19.35 1.13
N LEU A 34 6.78 -19.11 2.06
CA LEU A 34 7.08 -19.11 3.50
C LEU A 34 7.09 -20.52 4.12
N SER A 35 6.64 -21.55 3.39
CA SER A 35 6.64 -22.95 3.86
C SER A 35 8.00 -23.66 3.76
N LYS A 36 9.02 -23.01 3.20
CA LYS A 36 10.40 -23.52 3.13
C LYS A 36 11.39 -22.52 3.74
N VAL A 37 11.10 -22.01 4.93
CA VAL A 37 12.15 -21.43 5.75
C VAL A 37 12.88 -22.60 6.40
N ASP A 38 14.07 -22.88 5.89
CA ASP A 38 14.99 -23.85 6.45
C ASP A 38 15.07 -23.68 7.96
N THR A 39 14.86 -24.77 8.67
CA THR A 39 14.85 -24.90 10.13
C THR A 39 16.20 -24.56 10.81
N MET A 40 17.12 -23.94 10.11
CA MET A 40 18.46 -23.56 10.62
C MET A 40 18.80 -22.06 10.51
N THR A 41 17.91 -21.20 10.03
CA THR A 41 18.18 -19.75 10.03
C THR A 41 17.90 -19.18 11.42
N LYS A 42 18.95 -18.70 12.07
CA LYS A 42 18.87 -17.90 13.30
C LYS A 42 17.82 -16.79 13.06
N LEU A 43 16.75 -16.75 13.86
CA LEU A 43 15.69 -15.74 13.73
C LEU A 43 16.30 -14.34 13.76
N LEU A 44 16.01 -13.53 12.74
CA LEU A 44 16.48 -12.15 12.64
C LEU A 44 16.15 -11.39 13.93
N HIS A 45 17.15 -10.73 14.50
CA HIS A 45 17.02 -9.92 15.72
C HIS A 45 16.34 -10.64 16.90
N SER A 46 16.57 -11.95 17.09
CA SER A 46 15.86 -12.76 18.06
C SER A 46 15.95 -12.23 19.51
N ALA A 47 17.12 -11.78 19.94
CA ALA A 47 17.30 -11.23 21.29
C ALA A 47 16.53 -9.92 21.49
N LEU A 48 16.54 -9.03 20.49
CA LEU A 48 15.78 -7.77 20.53
C LEU A 48 14.28 -8.06 20.54
N THR A 49 13.78 -8.86 19.60
CA THR A 49 12.35 -9.18 19.51
C THR A 49 11.83 -9.92 20.74
N TYR A 50 12.64 -10.74 21.41
CA TYR A 50 12.29 -11.34 22.69
C TYR A 50 12.06 -10.26 23.76
N ARG A 51 12.97 -9.28 23.87
CA ARG A 51 12.85 -8.16 24.81
C ARG A 51 11.64 -7.27 24.50
N LEU A 52 11.38 -6.97 23.21
CA LEU A 52 10.22 -6.18 22.77
C LEU A 52 8.90 -6.90 23.11
N ARG A 53 8.80 -8.20 22.83
CA ARG A 53 7.64 -9.01 23.23
C ARG A 53 7.43 -9.00 24.74
N GLY A 54 8.52 -9.12 25.51
CA GLY A 54 8.46 -9.04 26.96
C GLY A 54 7.93 -7.69 27.45
N ALA A 55 8.31 -6.58 26.84
CA ALA A 55 7.77 -5.26 27.13
C ALA A 55 6.27 -5.18 26.78
N GLY A 56 5.87 -5.65 25.58
CA GLY A 56 4.49 -5.71 25.17
C GLY A 56 3.61 -6.54 26.10
N PHE A 57 4.08 -7.70 26.58
CA PHE A 57 3.35 -8.51 27.56
C PHE A 57 3.15 -7.79 28.89
N GLN A 58 4.15 -7.04 29.38
CA GLN A 58 3.97 -6.25 30.62
C GLN A 58 2.87 -5.21 30.45
N VAL A 59 2.88 -4.47 29.33
CA VAL A 59 1.85 -3.47 29.03
C VAL A 59 0.48 -4.12 28.89
N HIS A 60 0.36 -5.19 28.09
CA HIS A 60 -0.93 -5.87 27.89
C HIS A 60 -1.51 -6.47 29.18
N ASN A 61 -0.65 -7.07 30.03
CA ASN A 61 -1.08 -7.63 31.32
C ASN A 61 -1.51 -6.53 32.30
N ALA A 62 -0.92 -5.34 32.23
CA ALA A 62 -1.26 -4.22 33.11
C ALA A 62 -2.54 -3.51 32.69
N LEU A 63 -2.72 -3.27 31.39
CA LEU A 63 -3.83 -2.47 30.87
C LEU A 63 -5.02 -3.31 30.39
N GLY A 64 -4.79 -4.54 29.94
CA GLY A 64 -5.80 -5.32 29.23
C GLY A 64 -6.13 -4.77 27.84
N GLY A 65 -7.26 -5.21 27.28
CA GLY A 65 -7.80 -4.70 26.03
C GLY A 65 -8.76 -3.52 26.23
N GLY A 66 -9.10 -2.82 25.10
CA GLY A 66 -10.16 -1.82 25.07
C GLY A 66 -9.71 -0.36 25.19
N HIS A 67 -8.42 -0.09 25.12
CA HIS A 67 -7.85 1.26 25.05
C HIS A 67 -7.47 1.63 23.61
N ASP A 68 -7.22 2.91 23.37
CA ASP A 68 -6.77 3.40 22.08
C ASP A 68 -5.29 3.07 21.82
N GLU A 69 -4.93 2.99 20.54
CA GLU A 69 -3.56 2.68 20.09
C GLU A 69 -2.52 3.63 20.71
N ALA A 70 -2.87 4.93 20.83
CA ALA A 70 -2.02 5.95 21.45
C ALA A 70 -1.75 5.70 22.94
N ASP A 71 -2.64 5.05 23.67
CA ASP A 71 -2.44 4.74 25.09
C ASP A 71 -1.48 3.56 25.25
N TYR A 72 -1.60 2.54 24.39
CA TYR A 72 -0.66 1.43 24.35
C TYR A 72 0.74 1.89 23.91
N GLU A 73 0.83 2.82 22.94
CA GLU A 73 2.11 3.41 22.52
C GLU A 73 2.82 4.09 23.69
N LYS A 74 2.13 4.97 24.42
CA LYS A 74 2.70 5.65 25.61
C LYS A 74 3.18 4.67 26.66
N ALA A 75 2.37 3.65 26.95
CA ALA A 75 2.73 2.62 27.95
C ALA A 75 3.93 1.80 27.49
N LEU A 76 3.97 1.42 26.19
CA LEU A 76 5.09 0.65 25.66
C LEU A 76 6.38 1.47 25.63
N VAL A 77 6.31 2.75 25.23
CA VAL A 77 7.45 3.67 25.28
C VAL A 77 8.03 3.75 26.70
N HIS A 78 7.18 3.95 27.69
CA HIS A 78 7.62 3.98 29.10
C HIS A 78 8.26 2.66 29.56
N GLU A 79 7.70 1.52 29.17
CA GLU A 79 8.28 0.21 29.50
C GLU A 79 9.63 -0.05 28.80
N LEU A 80 9.79 0.47 27.56
CA LEU A 80 11.05 0.38 26.82
C LEU A 80 12.14 1.25 27.47
N GLU A 81 11.79 2.43 28.00
CA GLU A 81 12.70 3.29 28.77
C GLU A 81 13.17 2.60 30.06
N ILE A 82 12.23 2.01 30.83
CA ILE A 82 12.57 1.23 32.06
C ILE A 82 13.55 0.10 31.73
N LYS A 83 13.32 -0.59 30.61
CA LYS A 83 14.17 -1.72 30.16
C LYS A 83 15.45 -1.27 29.46
N GLN A 84 15.67 0.01 29.31
CA GLN A 84 16.81 0.60 28.59
C GLN A 84 16.98 -0.04 27.19
N ILE A 85 15.87 -0.12 26.45
CA ILE A 85 15.86 -0.55 25.03
C ILE A 85 15.83 0.71 24.18
N PRO A 86 16.90 1.04 23.45
CA PRO A 86 16.94 2.24 22.63
C PRO A 86 15.99 2.12 21.43
N PHE A 87 15.24 3.19 21.16
CA PHE A 87 14.27 3.27 20.08
C PHE A 87 14.25 4.68 19.50
N GLN A 88 13.66 4.81 18.33
CA GLN A 88 13.23 6.06 17.71
C GLN A 88 11.71 6.02 17.57
N GLN A 89 11.04 7.05 18.09
CA GLN A 89 9.58 7.15 18.05
C GLN A 89 9.14 7.90 16.79
N GLN A 90 8.14 7.35 16.09
CA GLN A 90 7.47 7.91 14.92
C GLN A 90 8.43 8.51 13.87
N PRO A 91 9.48 7.77 13.46
CA PRO A 91 10.38 8.27 12.43
C PRO A 91 9.64 8.49 11.12
N THR A 92 10.02 9.54 10.39
CA THR A 92 9.41 9.89 9.11
C THR A 92 10.24 9.35 7.95
N TYR A 93 9.60 8.58 7.07
CA TYR A 93 10.21 8.05 5.84
C TYR A 93 9.45 8.53 4.60
N ARG A 94 10.14 9.24 3.71
CA ARG A 94 9.56 9.78 2.47
C ARG A 94 9.81 8.87 1.30
N VAL A 95 8.82 8.80 0.42
CA VAL A 95 8.94 8.14 -0.88
C VAL A 95 8.92 9.22 -1.95
N ASP A 96 10.02 9.34 -2.67
CA ASP A 96 10.15 10.29 -3.77
C ASP A 96 10.14 9.57 -5.11
N TYR A 97 9.48 10.19 -6.08
CA TYR A 97 9.50 9.73 -7.47
C TYR A 97 9.74 10.93 -8.39
N ARG A 98 10.79 10.88 -9.19
CA ARG A 98 11.22 12.00 -10.06
C ARG A 98 11.33 13.34 -9.31
N GLY A 99 11.85 13.33 -8.09
CA GLY A 99 12.02 14.52 -7.26
C GLY A 99 10.72 15.06 -6.65
N GLN A 100 9.61 14.35 -6.75
CA GLN A 100 8.34 14.72 -6.12
C GLN A 100 7.94 13.67 -5.08
N GLN A 101 7.48 14.14 -3.91
CA GLN A 101 7.01 13.26 -2.86
C GLN A 101 5.70 12.56 -3.26
N VAL A 102 5.72 11.24 -3.32
CA VAL A 102 4.57 10.40 -3.66
C VAL A 102 4.00 9.64 -2.48
N GLY A 103 4.75 9.55 -1.37
CA GLY A 103 4.32 8.92 -0.13
C GLY A 103 5.11 9.41 1.07
N GLU A 104 4.56 9.16 2.26
CA GLU A 104 5.22 9.36 3.54
C GLU A 104 4.69 8.32 4.51
N TYR A 105 5.58 7.77 5.32
CA TYR A 105 5.28 6.67 6.23
C TYR A 105 5.88 6.94 7.60
N HIS A 106 5.14 6.57 8.65
CA HIS A 106 5.49 6.79 10.05
C HIS A 106 5.22 5.50 10.83
N PRO A 107 6.15 4.54 10.87
CA PRO A 107 6.04 3.44 11.81
C PRO A 107 6.11 3.97 13.24
N ASP A 108 5.42 3.34 14.19
CA ASP A 108 5.36 3.84 15.55
C ASP A 108 6.73 3.85 16.22
N LEU A 109 7.49 2.76 16.07
CA LEU A 109 8.82 2.66 16.66
C LEU A 109 9.82 2.03 15.70
N ALA A 110 11.07 2.51 15.74
CA ALA A 110 12.20 1.91 15.05
C ALA A 110 13.34 1.59 16.03
N PHE A 111 13.99 0.47 15.81
CA PHE A 111 15.05 -0.08 16.65
C PHE A 111 16.28 -0.47 15.83
N ALA A 112 17.42 -0.67 16.51
CA ALA A 112 18.66 -1.12 15.89
C ALA A 112 19.04 -0.27 14.67
N ALA A 113 19.05 1.06 14.83
CA ALA A 113 19.31 2.03 13.76
C ALA A 113 18.39 1.86 12.53
N GLY A 114 17.12 1.48 12.74
CA GLY A 114 16.12 1.31 11.69
C GLY A 114 16.05 -0.10 11.09
N ALA A 115 16.85 -1.04 11.55
CA ALA A 115 16.81 -2.43 11.04
C ALA A 115 15.54 -3.18 11.46
N VAL A 116 14.90 -2.78 12.55
CA VAL A 116 13.64 -3.36 13.04
C VAL A 116 12.61 -2.26 13.21
N LEU A 117 11.43 -2.45 12.63
CA LEU A 117 10.27 -1.56 12.78
C LEU A 117 9.20 -2.24 13.62
N LEU A 118 8.47 -1.45 14.37
CA LEU A 118 7.31 -1.93 15.13
C LEU A 118 6.14 -1.00 14.88
N ASP A 119 4.97 -1.59 14.64
CA ASP A 119 3.71 -0.91 14.47
C ASP A 119 2.71 -1.48 15.50
N LEU A 120 2.04 -0.61 16.24
CA LEU A 120 1.07 -0.99 17.25
C LEU A 120 -0.31 -1.06 16.64
N LYS A 121 -1.14 -1.94 17.20
CA LYS A 121 -2.55 -2.06 16.84
C LYS A 121 -3.40 -2.26 18.09
N ALA A 122 -4.61 -1.70 18.04
CA ALA A 122 -5.65 -1.89 19.05
C ALA A 122 -6.89 -2.51 18.40
N ALA A 123 -6.70 -3.57 17.61
CA ALA A 123 -7.75 -4.24 16.86
C ALA A 123 -8.10 -5.60 17.46
N LEU A 124 -9.28 -6.16 17.11
CA LEU A 124 -9.66 -7.51 17.54
C LEU A 124 -8.70 -8.60 17.05
N ALA A 125 -8.08 -8.37 15.88
CA ALA A 125 -7.06 -9.24 15.31
C ALA A 125 -6.16 -8.45 14.35
N ILE A 126 -4.96 -8.97 14.08
CA ILE A 126 -4.10 -8.45 13.01
C ILE A 126 -4.72 -8.85 11.67
N GLU A 127 -5.12 -7.85 10.89
CA GLU A 127 -5.78 -8.02 9.60
C GLU A 127 -4.77 -7.90 8.44
N PRO A 128 -5.12 -8.39 7.23
CA PRO A 128 -4.28 -8.27 6.04
C PRO A 128 -3.85 -6.84 5.71
N ILE A 129 -4.69 -5.85 6.03
CA ILE A 129 -4.36 -4.43 5.80
C ILE A 129 -3.19 -3.96 6.69
N HIS A 130 -3.09 -4.45 7.93
CA HIS A 130 -1.99 -4.15 8.83
C HIS A 130 -0.67 -4.71 8.27
N LYS A 131 -0.69 -5.95 7.78
CA LYS A 131 0.47 -6.56 7.11
C LYS A 131 0.89 -5.78 5.84
N ALA A 132 -0.08 -5.33 5.03
CA ALA A 132 0.21 -4.50 3.85
C ALA A 132 0.84 -3.15 4.24
N GLN A 133 0.43 -2.56 5.36
CA GLN A 133 1.05 -1.37 5.93
C GLN A 133 2.50 -1.63 6.33
N MET A 134 2.76 -2.71 7.09
CA MET A 134 4.11 -3.09 7.48
C MET A 134 5.01 -3.39 6.27
N ILE A 135 4.49 -4.08 5.26
CA ILE A 135 5.22 -4.32 4.00
C ILE A 135 5.63 -2.98 3.35
N SER A 136 4.74 -1.98 3.39
CA SER A 136 5.06 -0.64 2.87
C SER A 136 6.15 0.06 3.68
N TYR A 137 6.17 -0.11 5.00
CA TYR A 137 7.26 0.38 5.85
C TYR A 137 8.59 -0.30 5.50
N LEU A 138 8.59 -1.62 5.33
CA LEU A 138 9.77 -2.37 4.92
C LEU A 138 10.26 -1.96 3.53
N ALA A 139 9.35 -1.66 2.60
CA ALA A 139 9.69 -1.20 1.25
C ALA A 139 10.40 0.17 1.25
N VAL A 140 9.95 1.11 2.07
CA VAL A 140 10.51 2.47 2.10
C VAL A 140 11.80 2.57 2.90
N THR A 141 11.92 1.79 3.99
CA THR A 141 13.05 1.88 4.92
C THR A 141 14.19 0.93 4.59
N ASN A 142 13.91 -0.13 3.86
CA ASN A 142 14.78 -1.28 3.68
C ASN A 142 15.16 -1.97 5.02
N ALA A 143 14.33 -1.81 6.07
CA ALA A 143 14.52 -2.51 7.34
C ALA A 143 14.47 -4.04 7.12
N GLU A 144 15.16 -4.79 7.99
CA GLU A 144 15.26 -6.24 7.86
C GLU A 144 14.02 -6.97 8.39
N LEU A 145 13.34 -6.36 9.37
CA LEU A 145 12.22 -6.98 10.09
C LEU A 145 11.17 -5.95 10.48
N GLY A 146 9.90 -6.27 10.23
CA GLY A 146 8.72 -5.62 10.78
C GLY A 146 8.09 -6.45 11.89
N LEU A 147 7.52 -5.78 12.88
CA LEU A 147 6.74 -6.35 13.97
C LEU A 147 5.39 -5.65 14.06
N ASP A 148 4.30 -6.37 13.82
CA ASP A 148 2.96 -5.90 14.19
C ASP A 148 2.64 -6.38 15.59
N MET A 149 2.37 -5.46 16.52
CA MET A 149 2.05 -5.76 17.92
C MET A 149 0.63 -5.28 18.24
N ASN A 150 -0.31 -6.22 18.41
CA ASN A 150 -1.71 -5.92 18.62
C ASN A 150 -2.13 -6.13 20.07
N PHE A 151 -2.58 -5.06 20.71
CA PHE A 151 -3.04 -5.00 22.09
C PHE A 151 -4.55 -5.15 22.26
N GLY A 152 -5.34 -5.00 21.18
CA GLY A 152 -6.82 -5.05 21.26
C GLY A 152 -7.40 -6.45 21.34
N ALA A 153 -6.61 -7.49 21.09
CA ALA A 153 -7.02 -8.88 21.23
C ALA A 153 -6.98 -9.35 22.70
N PRO A 154 -7.72 -10.42 23.09
CA PRO A 154 -7.70 -10.97 24.46
C PRO A 154 -6.30 -11.40 24.94
N LEU A 155 -5.41 -11.75 24.02
CA LEU A 155 -4.00 -12.03 24.26
C LEU A 155 -3.17 -11.16 23.33
N LEU A 156 -2.03 -10.67 23.80
CA LEU A 156 -1.10 -9.91 22.95
C LEU A 156 -0.72 -10.73 21.72
N GLN A 157 -1.00 -10.19 20.55
CA GLN A 157 -0.58 -10.77 19.28
C GLN A 157 0.67 -10.06 18.79
N VAL A 158 1.67 -10.82 18.37
CA VAL A 158 2.90 -10.28 17.78
C VAL A 158 3.23 -11.06 16.53
N GLU A 159 3.09 -10.42 15.38
CA GLU A 159 3.51 -10.98 14.10
C GLU A 159 4.87 -10.44 13.67
N ARG A 160 5.64 -11.30 13.04
CA ARG A 160 6.97 -10.99 12.51
C ARG A 160 6.94 -11.06 11.00
N LEU A 161 7.31 -9.98 10.34
CA LEU A 161 7.38 -9.88 8.88
C LEU A 161 8.84 -9.61 8.47
N PRO A 162 9.62 -10.64 8.11
CA PRO A 162 10.93 -10.44 7.51
C PRO A 162 10.80 -9.70 6.17
N ASN A 163 11.75 -8.81 5.88
CA ASN A 163 11.76 -8.10 4.61
C ASN A 163 12.16 -9.02 3.46
N PHE A 164 11.20 -9.47 2.70
CA PHE A 164 11.41 -10.29 1.51
C PHE A 164 11.58 -9.46 0.22
N LEU A 165 11.48 -8.13 0.27
CA LEU A 165 11.52 -7.25 -0.89
C LEU A 165 12.95 -6.89 -1.30
N GLY A 166 13.89 -6.85 -0.35
CA GLY A 166 15.24 -6.32 -0.54
C GLY A 166 16.12 -7.02 -1.57
N ASN A 167 15.84 -8.30 -1.88
CA ASN A 167 16.63 -9.12 -2.82
C ASN A 167 15.87 -9.49 -4.10
N ARG A 168 14.73 -8.86 -4.40
CA ARG A 168 13.97 -9.17 -5.60
C ARG A 168 14.43 -8.31 -6.77
N PRO A 169 14.69 -8.91 -7.94
CA PRO A 169 14.93 -8.15 -9.14
C PRO A 169 13.70 -7.30 -9.45
N ARG A 170 13.90 -6.01 -9.69
CA ARG A 170 12.85 -5.08 -10.15
C ARG A 170 12.60 -5.23 -11.66
N GLU A 171 12.79 -6.43 -12.16
CA GLU A 171 12.49 -6.76 -13.55
C GLU A 171 10.97 -6.93 -13.66
N SER A 172 10.35 -6.02 -14.39
CA SER A 172 8.98 -6.25 -14.82
C SER A 172 9.00 -7.41 -15.79
N ALA A 173 8.14 -8.42 -15.60
CA ALA A 173 7.82 -9.35 -16.65
C ALA A 173 7.52 -8.57 -17.94
N GLN A 174 7.94 -9.06 -19.11
CA GLN A 174 7.54 -8.46 -20.37
C GLN A 174 6.02 -8.56 -20.46
N VAL A 175 5.35 -7.43 -20.23
CA VAL A 175 3.90 -7.35 -20.36
C VAL A 175 3.62 -7.07 -21.84
N GLU A 176 3.06 -8.04 -22.52
CA GLU A 176 2.65 -7.89 -23.93
C GLU A 176 1.22 -7.34 -24.00
N LEU A 177 0.99 -6.45 -24.96
CA LEU A 177 -0.34 -5.97 -25.26
C LEU A 177 -1.10 -7.03 -26.06
N PRO A 178 -2.39 -7.29 -25.77
CA PRO A 178 -3.22 -8.16 -26.61
C PRO A 178 -3.27 -7.66 -28.05
N ALA A 179 -3.29 -8.59 -29.00
CA ALA A 179 -3.31 -8.25 -30.43
C ALA A 179 -4.55 -7.43 -30.84
N ASP A 180 -5.63 -7.58 -30.09
CA ASP A 180 -6.92 -6.91 -30.32
C ASP A 180 -7.13 -5.65 -29.47
N ILE A 181 -6.07 -5.13 -28.84
CA ILE A 181 -6.18 -3.94 -27.97
C ILE A 181 -6.64 -2.73 -28.77
N LEU A 182 -7.60 -2.01 -28.20
CA LEU A 182 -8.01 -0.72 -28.75
C LEU A 182 -6.96 0.35 -28.43
N HIS A 183 -6.75 1.29 -29.35
CA HIS A 183 -5.79 2.39 -29.18
C HIS A 183 -4.37 1.95 -28.82
N PRO A 184 -3.73 1.07 -29.62
CA PRO A 184 -2.46 0.42 -29.26
C PRO A 184 -1.33 1.41 -28.96
N ALA A 185 -1.26 2.52 -29.68
CA ALA A 185 -0.23 3.55 -29.47
C ALA A 185 -0.36 4.21 -28.07
N VAL A 186 -1.57 4.50 -27.60
CA VAL A 186 -1.81 5.05 -26.26
C VAL A 186 -1.53 3.99 -25.20
N ALA A 187 -2.01 2.76 -25.41
CA ALA A 187 -1.81 1.65 -24.50
C ALA A 187 -0.32 1.33 -24.29
N GLN A 188 0.48 1.36 -25.37
CA GLN A 188 1.92 1.11 -25.31
C GLN A 188 2.65 2.20 -24.50
N ARG A 189 2.26 3.47 -24.65
CA ARG A 189 2.82 4.57 -23.84
C ARG A 189 2.43 4.46 -22.37
N VAL A 190 1.17 4.08 -22.07
CA VAL A 190 0.71 3.83 -20.71
C VAL A 190 1.50 2.67 -20.09
N LEU A 191 1.70 1.57 -20.81
CA LEU A 191 2.49 0.42 -20.36
C LEU A 191 3.95 0.79 -20.10
N ALA A 192 4.56 1.60 -20.95
CA ALA A 192 5.92 2.11 -20.75
C ALA A 192 6.01 2.93 -19.45
N GLY A 193 5.01 3.80 -19.19
CA GLY A 193 4.93 4.55 -17.94
C GLY A 193 4.78 3.66 -16.70
N LEU A 194 3.90 2.68 -16.76
CA LEU A 194 3.70 1.70 -15.67
C LEU A 194 4.98 0.92 -15.36
N THR A 195 5.67 0.46 -16.39
CA THR A 195 6.96 -0.24 -16.26
C THR A 195 8.01 0.68 -15.63
N THR A 196 8.06 1.95 -16.03
CA THR A 196 8.99 2.94 -15.47
C THR A 196 8.70 3.20 -13.98
N VAL A 197 7.42 3.34 -13.61
CA VAL A 197 7.01 3.49 -12.20
C VAL A 197 7.39 2.26 -11.39
N TYR A 198 7.11 1.04 -11.90
CA TYR A 198 7.44 -0.20 -11.19
C TYR A 198 8.95 -0.38 -11.00
N ARG A 199 9.77 -0.09 -12.02
CA ARG A 199 11.23 -0.14 -11.91
C ARG A 199 11.79 0.90 -10.95
N GLY A 200 11.21 2.10 -10.94
CA GLY A 200 11.65 3.21 -10.10
C GLY A 200 11.35 3.00 -8.62
N LEU A 201 10.13 2.63 -8.31
CA LEU A 201 9.66 2.44 -6.93
C LEU A 201 9.91 1.02 -6.39
N GLY A 202 9.79 0.01 -7.25
CA GLY A 202 9.74 -1.39 -6.81
C GLY A 202 8.40 -1.76 -6.20
N PRO A 203 8.28 -3.02 -5.70
CA PRO A 203 7.06 -3.53 -5.08
C PRO A 203 6.92 -3.11 -3.61
N GLY A 204 5.73 -3.34 -3.05
CA GLY A 204 5.47 -3.29 -1.61
C GLY A 204 4.76 -2.02 -1.12
N PHE A 205 4.61 -0.99 -1.94
CA PHE A 205 3.88 0.21 -1.54
C PHE A 205 2.36 0.05 -1.67
N LEU A 206 1.62 0.84 -0.91
CA LEU A 206 0.19 0.97 -1.08
C LEU A 206 -0.16 1.60 -2.42
N HIS A 207 -1.28 1.22 -3.00
CA HIS A 207 -1.76 1.66 -4.32
C HIS A 207 -1.75 3.19 -4.53
N GLN A 208 -1.88 3.97 -3.47
CA GLN A 208 -1.84 5.44 -3.55
C GLN A 208 -0.48 6.01 -3.96
N VAL A 209 0.61 5.33 -3.58
CA VAL A 209 1.98 5.72 -3.96
C VAL A 209 2.15 5.53 -5.47
N TYR A 210 1.80 4.36 -5.98
CA TYR A 210 1.86 4.06 -7.42
C TYR A 210 0.96 4.98 -8.24
N ARG A 211 -0.22 5.32 -7.73
CA ARG A 211 -1.13 6.24 -8.38
C ARG A 211 -0.55 7.65 -8.50
N ARG A 212 0.07 8.16 -7.44
CA ARG A 212 0.74 9.47 -7.47
C ARG A 212 1.92 9.46 -8.43
N ALA A 213 2.76 8.42 -8.39
CA ALA A 213 3.87 8.23 -9.32
C ALA A 213 3.37 8.12 -10.78
N MET A 214 2.30 7.37 -11.03
CA MET A 214 1.72 7.24 -12.36
C MET A 214 1.18 8.56 -12.91
N ARG A 215 0.59 9.41 -12.05
CA ARG A 215 0.16 10.75 -12.44
C ARG A 215 1.34 11.60 -12.95
N ILE A 216 2.48 11.54 -12.26
CA ILE A 216 3.71 12.21 -12.67
C ILE A 216 4.18 11.64 -14.01
N GLU A 217 4.17 10.31 -14.15
CA GLU A 217 4.66 9.63 -15.36
C GLU A 217 3.78 9.92 -16.59
N LEU A 218 2.46 9.92 -16.45
CA LEU A 218 1.54 10.31 -17.53
C LEU A 218 1.82 11.74 -18.02
N SER A 219 2.08 12.66 -17.10
CA SER A 219 2.46 14.04 -17.44
C SER A 219 3.80 14.09 -18.16
N GLN A 220 4.81 13.35 -17.71
CA GLN A 220 6.13 13.28 -18.38
C GLN A 220 6.04 12.70 -19.80
N LEU A 221 5.14 11.76 -19.99
CA LEU A 221 4.85 11.18 -21.30
C LEU A 221 3.97 12.10 -22.17
N SER A 222 3.60 13.29 -21.70
CA SER A 222 2.66 14.17 -22.40
C SER A 222 1.36 13.46 -22.80
N LEU A 223 0.84 12.61 -21.91
CA LEU A 223 -0.47 11.97 -22.03
C LEU A 223 -1.49 12.77 -21.21
N ASN A 224 -2.52 13.29 -21.89
CA ASN A 224 -3.62 13.94 -21.19
C ASN A 224 -4.34 12.90 -20.33
N SER A 225 -4.59 13.23 -19.07
CA SER A 225 -5.26 12.31 -18.17
C SER A 225 -6.13 13.04 -17.17
N ASP A 226 -7.39 12.67 -17.10
CA ASP A 226 -8.33 13.12 -16.09
C ASP A 226 -8.33 12.13 -14.92
N TYR A 227 -8.21 12.64 -13.71
CA TYR A 227 -8.29 11.82 -12.52
C TYR A 227 -9.71 11.79 -11.99
N LEU A 228 -10.38 10.66 -12.17
CA LEU A 228 -11.74 10.41 -11.69
C LEU A 228 -11.68 9.89 -10.25
N LYS A 229 -12.10 10.72 -9.30
CA LYS A 229 -12.15 10.34 -7.88
C LYS A 229 -13.32 9.40 -7.60
N GLU A 230 -14.47 9.72 -8.17
CA GLU A 230 -15.73 9.01 -7.98
C GLU A 230 -16.58 9.08 -9.24
N LEU A 231 -17.52 8.16 -9.39
CA LEU A 231 -18.50 8.11 -10.47
C LEU A 231 -19.90 7.91 -9.89
N PRO A 232 -20.96 8.43 -10.55
CA PRO A 232 -22.33 8.23 -10.11
C PRO A 232 -22.77 6.79 -10.34
N LEU A 233 -23.29 6.14 -9.32
CA LEU A 233 -24.04 4.90 -9.47
C LEU A 233 -25.48 5.25 -9.81
N ARG A 234 -25.90 4.94 -11.03
CA ARG A 234 -27.23 5.27 -11.55
C ARG A 234 -28.13 4.05 -11.60
N TYR A 235 -29.40 4.29 -11.35
CA TYR A 235 -30.48 3.37 -11.66
C TYR A 235 -31.57 4.12 -12.41
N ARG A 236 -31.80 3.77 -13.66
CA ARG A 236 -32.67 4.54 -14.58
C ARG A 236 -32.22 5.99 -14.61
N ASN A 237 -33.08 6.93 -14.25
CA ASN A 237 -32.84 8.37 -14.31
C ASN A 237 -32.40 8.99 -12.98
N ILE A 238 -32.14 8.17 -11.95
CA ILE A 238 -31.73 8.65 -10.62
C ILE A 238 -30.29 8.25 -10.31
N THR A 239 -29.56 9.14 -9.64
CA THR A 239 -28.26 8.83 -9.04
C THR A 239 -28.48 8.33 -7.62
N LEU A 240 -28.12 7.07 -7.37
CA LEU A 240 -28.27 6.43 -6.05
C LEU A 240 -27.17 6.85 -5.09
N ALA A 241 -25.94 6.97 -5.59
CA ALA A 241 -24.77 7.32 -4.80
C ALA A 241 -23.60 7.75 -5.71
N MET A 242 -22.64 8.45 -5.12
CA MET A 242 -21.30 8.61 -5.70
C MET A 242 -20.41 7.49 -5.18
N LYS A 243 -19.78 6.76 -6.08
CA LYS A 243 -18.89 5.64 -5.73
C LYS A 243 -17.43 5.98 -6.02
N PRO A 244 -16.52 5.86 -5.04
CA PRO A 244 -15.11 6.16 -5.27
C PRO A 244 -14.51 5.15 -6.26
N VAL A 245 -13.86 5.62 -7.31
CA VAL A 245 -13.18 4.77 -8.32
C VAL A 245 -11.67 4.99 -8.34
N ARG A 246 -11.23 6.26 -8.34
CA ARG A 246 -9.81 6.66 -8.32
C ARG A 246 -9.04 6.14 -9.53
N PHE A 247 -9.62 6.31 -10.71
CA PHE A 247 -9.07 5.92 -12.01
C PHE A 247 -8.53 7.12 -12.79
N PHE A 248 -7.66 6.85 -13.75
CA PHE A 248 -7.26 7.83 -14.75
C PHE A 248 -8.00 7.54 -16.06
N LEU A 249 -8.59 8.56 -16.67
CA LEU A 249 -9.06 8.49 -18.04
C LEU A 249 -7.98 9.11 -18.94
N VAL A 250 -7.22 8.28 -19.62
CA VAL A 250 -6.05 8.67 -20.43
C VAL A 250 -6.47 8.90 -21.86
N GLU A 251 -6.17 10.10 -22.42
CA GLU A 251 -6.51 10.52 -23.79
C GLU A 251 -7.99 10.34 -24.13
N GLN A 252 -8.88 10.36 -23.14
CA GLN A 252 -10.32 10.05 -23.30
C GLN A 252 -10.60 8.68 -23.96
N ARG A 253 -9.65 7.73 -23.89
CA ARG A 253 -9.66 6.45 -24.61
C ARG A 253 -9.44 5.24 -23.74
N ILE A 254 -8.63 5.38 -22.70
CA ILE A 254 -8.24 4.26 -21.82
C ILE A 254 -8.49 4.64 -20.37
N MET A 255 -9.28 3.84 -19.68
CA MET A 255 -9.46 3.98 -18.24
C MET A 255 -8.42 3.11 -17.52
N LEU A 256 -7.54 3.74 -16.75
CA LEU A 256 -6.46 3.08 -16.02
C LEU A 256 -6.77 3.03 -14.52
N ALA A 257 -6.84 1.83 -13.98
CA ALA A 257 -6.88 1.55 -12.54
C ALA A 257 -5.50 1.09 -12.08
N THR A 258 -4.92 1.78 -11.10
CA THR A 258 -3.67 1.36 -10.45
C THR A 258 -3.97 0.76 -9.09
N VAL A 259 -3.63 -0.51 -8.89
CA VAL A 259 -3.87 -1.26 -7.65
C VAL A 259 -2.59 -1.90 -7.15
N ALA A 260 -2.57 -2.33 -5.90
CA ALA A 260 -1.50 -3.09 -5.28
C ALA A 260 -2.16 -4.19 -4.45
N LEU A 261 -2.46 -5.30 -5.07
CA LEU A 261 -3.25 -6.41 -4.54
C LEU A 261 -2.46 -7.71 -4.71
N GLN A 262 -2.71 -8.68 -3.87
CA GLN A 262 -2.18 -10.04 -4.06
C GLN A 262 -2.78 -10.73 -5.28
N GLN A 263 -4.05 -10.44 -5.55
CA GLN A 263 -4.77 -11.00 -6.68
C GLN A 263 -5.84 -10.03 -7.16
N VAL A 264 -5.88 -9.79 -8.46
CA VAL A 264 -6.99 -9.09 -9.11
C VAL A 264 -8.15 -10.09 -9.28
N THR A 265 -9.27 -9.79 -8.64
CA THR A 265 -10.48 -10.63 -8.66
C THR A 265 -11.47 -10.19 -9.74
N ASN A 266 -12.49 -11.00 -9.98
CA ASN A 266 -13.57 -10.65 -10.90
C ASN A 266 -14.31 -9.38 -10.48
N GLU A 267 -14.40 -9.09 -9.18
CA GLU A 267 -15.02 -7.86 -8.68
C GLU A 267 -14.30 -6.60 -9.17
N HIS A 268 -12.96 -6.64 -9.24
CA HIS A 268 -12.17 -5.53 -9.78
C HIS A 268 -12.46 -5.31 -11.27
N HIS A 269 -12.63 -6.38 -12.04
CA HIS A 269 -13.01 -6.32 -13.44
C HIS A 269 -14.41 -5.74 -13.62
N GLU A 270 -15.40 -6.21 -12.84
CA GLU A 270 -16.78 -5.71 -12.90
C GLU A 270 -16.86 -4.23 -12.51
N ARG A 271 -16.08 -3.82 -11.51
CA ARG A 271 -16.01 -2.42 -11.12
C ARG A 271 -15.45 -1.53 -12.24
N LEU A 272 -14.42 -1.99 -12.92
CA LEU A 272 -13.88 -1.26 -14.07
C LEU A 272 -14.87 -1.27 -15.24
N ARG A 273 -15.54 -2.41 -15.55
CA ARG A 273 -16.61 -2.45 -16.59
C ARG A 273 -17.74 -1.49 -16.28
N TRP A 274 -18.20 -1.43 -15.04
CA TRP A 274 -19.20 -0.44 -14.65
C TRP A 274 -18.71 1.00 -14.93
N ALA A 275 -17.47 1.32 -14.56
CA ALA A 275 -16.92 2.65 -14.82
C ALA A 275 -16.77 2.96 -16.31
N LEU A 276 -16.43 1.97 -17.13
CA LEU A 276 -16.39 2.10 -18.59
C LEU A 276 -17.78 2.46 -19.13
N ARG A 277 -18.85 1.77 -18.69
CA ARG A 277 -20.23 2.08 -19.10
C ARG A 277 -20.67 3.49 -18.68
N GLU A 278 -20.36 3.89 -17.44
CA GLU A 278 -20.73 5.21 -16.93
C GLU A 278 -20.05 6.36 -17.68
N THR A 279 -18.85 6.15 -18.20
CA THR A 279 -18.06 7.18 -18.91
C THR A 279 -18.13 7.08 -20.43
N GLY A 280 -18.70 6.00 -20.98
CA GLY A 280 -18.67 5.72 -22.42
C GLY A 280 -17.29 5.29 -22.94
N CYS A 281 -16.33 5.06 -22.07
CA CYS A 281 -15.01 4.57 -22.46
C CYS A 281 -15.10 3.08 -22.84
N GLN A 282 -14.40 2.67 -23.90
CA GLN A 282 -14.51 1.31 -24.43
C GLN A 282 -13.48 0.34 -23.85
N GLN A 283 -12.38 0.85 -23.32
CA GLN A 283 -11.25 0.04 -22.86
C GLN A 283 -10.74 0.49 -21.50
N GLY A 284 -10.52 -0.48 -20.62
CA GLY A 284 -9.88 -0.31 -19.33
C GLY A 284 -8.66 -1.18 -19.15
N LEU A 285 -7.74 -0.71 -18.31
CA LEU A 285 -6.56 -1.42 -17.87
C LEU A 285 -6.53 -1.43 -16.33
N ILE A 286 -6.33 -2.59 -15.72
CA ILE A 286 -5.96 -2.70 -14.31
C ILE A 286 -4.48 -3.01 -14.27
N ALA A 287 -3.70 -2.10 -13.71
CA ALA A 287 -2.28 -2.30 -13.44
C ALA A 287 -2.11 -2.68 -11.97
N ASN A 288 -1.75 -3.92 -11.71
CA ASN A 288 -1.51 -4.44 -10.38
C ASN A 288 -0.01 -4.44 -10.08
N PHE A 289 0.39 -3.63 -9.11
CA PHE A 289 1.75 -3.54 -8.59
C PHE A 289 1.95 -4.61 -7.51
N ASP A 290 1.81 -5.88 -7.90
CA ASP A 290 2.03 -7.02 -7.01
C ASP A 290 3.48 -7.04 -6.48
N PRO A 291 3.74 -7.57 -5.27
CA PRO A 291 5.10 -7.69 -4.74
C PRO A 291 6.06 -8.54 -5.57
N THR A 292 5.54 -9.34 -6.49
CA THR A 292 6.36 -10.24 -7.32
C THR A 292 6.60 -9.71 -8.71
N GLN A 293 5.62 -9.03 -9.31
CA GLN A 293 5.66 -8.53 -10.68
C GLN A 293 4.60 -7.44 -10.93
N LEU A 294 4.76 -6.71 -12.03
CA LEU A 294 3.71 -5.85 -12.56
C LEU A 294 2.76 -6.71 -13.41
N GLU A 295 1.50 -6.79 -13.01
CA GLU A 295 0.45 -7.51 -13.75
C GLU A 295 -0.48 -6.54 -14.46
N MET A 296 -0.95 -6.92 -15.65
CA MET A 296 -1.88 -6.14 -16.43
C MET A 296 -3.11 -6.95 -16.79
N HIS A 297 -4.30 -6.40 -16.52
CA HIS A 297 -5.57 -6.97 -16.91
C HIS A 297 -6.29 -6.02 -17.84
N TYR A 298 -6.72 -6.53 -18.99
CA TYR A 298 -7.42 -5.78 -20.02
C TYR A 298 -8.92 -6.01 -19.88
N VAL A 299 -9.68 -4.93 -19.88
CA VAL A 299 -11.14 -4.97 -19.70
C VAL A 299 -11.78 -4.19 -20.82
N ARG A 300 -12.80 -4.76 -21.43
CA ARG A 300 -13.65 -4.12 -22.43
C ARG A 300 -15.06 -3.90 -21.90
N ASN A 301 -15.71 -2.86 -22.45
CA ASN A 301 -17.12 -2.61 -22.21
C ASN A 301 -17.96 -3.55 -23.07
#